data_7e1f359ef137e2045f1b9146cac6a043
#
_entry.id   7e1f359ef137e2045f1b9146cac6a043
#
_cell.length_a   1.000
_cell.length_b   1.000
_cell.length_c   1.000
_cell.angle_alpha   90.00
_cell.angle_beta   90.00
_cell.angle_gamma   90.00
#
_symmetry.space_group_name_H-M   'P 1'
#
loop_
_entity.id
_entity.type
_entity.pdbx_description
1 polymer ?
#
loop_
_entity_poly.entity_id
_entity_poly.type
_entity_poly.pdbx_seq_one_letter_code
_entity_poly.pdbx_strand_id
1 'polypeptide(L)'
;SYHNTKEDNMVFQKSACIEPMYQELPFLDRFQAAKRDGFDFVEFWSWTNKDLDAVKAAARSAGVGISGFNGDAELSLIDPEQKEAYLDFLRRSVEAAKKVGARSVTIHSNGLGEGGVVIDHYDRLSDTVKLCTMFDTLKECARIAEASGVLMNLEPLNITTDHVGNFLQTTRMAAEMTRLIASPKLKVLYDVYHMQLNEGSLCDNIRAYGDQFGHVHVADAPGRHEPGTGEINFHKVFACLEDVGYRGLIGFELIPETTTDIEIFTEPDHA
;
A
#
# COMPACT_ATOMS: atom_id res chain seq x y z
N SER A 1 -27.60 33.14 -16.86
CA SER A 1 -27.84 32.08 -15.87
C SER A 1 -26.74 31.04 -15.99
N TYR A 2 -25.75 31.17 -15.13
CA TYR A 2 -24.70 30.16 -14.96
C TYR A 2 -25.32 29.02 -14.14
N HIS A 3 -25.50 27.88 -14.75
CA HIS A 3 -25.78 26.64 -14.03
C HIS A 3 -24.49 26.19 -13.38
N ASN A 4 -24.39 26.41 -12.08
CA ASN A 4 -23.37 25.84 -11.21
C ASN A 4 -23.75 24.36 -11.04
N THR A 5 -23.24 23.49 -11.91
CA THR A 5 -23.21 22.07 -11.62
C THR A 5 -22.18 21.92 -10.50
N LYS A 6 -22.64 21.64 -9.28
CA LYS A 6 -21.77 21.05 -8.26
C LYS A 6 -21.24 19.78 -8.91
N GLU A 7 -20.00 19.81 -9.39
CA GLU A 7 -19.22 18.61 -9.63
C GLU A 7 -19.19 17.86 -8.30
N ASP A 8 -19.70 16.65 -8.29
CA ASP A 8 -19.60 15.76 -7.14
C ASP A 8 -18.13 15.58 -6.86
N ASN A 9 -17.60 16.28 -5.87
CA ASN A 9 -16.26 16.06 -5.35
C ASN A 9 -16.18 14.60 -4.94
N MET A 10 -15.38 13.83 -5.68
CA MET A 10 -15.23 12.41 -5.44
C MET A 10 -14.52 12.19 -4.11
N VAL A 11 -15.25 11.69 -3.13
CA VAL A 11 -14.69 11.31 -1.85
C VAL A 11 -14.12 9.90 -1.98
N PHE A 12 -12.79 9.75 -1.88
CA PHE A 12 -12.15 8.45 -1.82
C PHE A 12 -12.57 7.67 -0.58
N GLN A 13 -12.82 6.38 -0.74
CA GLN A 13 -12.94 5.49 0.41
C GLN A 13 -11.57 5.34 1.10
N LYS A 14 -11.57 5.26 2.42
CA LYS A 14 -10.38 5.32 3.25
C LYS A 14 -10.16 4.05 4.06
N SER A 15 -8.90 3.67 4.17
CA SER A 15 -8.43 2.52 4.92
C SER A 15 -7.43 2.95 5.98
N ALA A 16 -7.59 2.49 7.22
CA ALA A 16 -6.61 2.72 8.27
C ALA A 16 -5.65 1.53 8.37
N CYS A 17 -4.34 1.78 8.31
CA CYS A 17 -3.36 0.77 8.68
C CYS A 17 -3.29 0.69 10.20
N ILE A 18 -3.96 -0.31 10.75
CA ILE A 18 -4.12 -0.46 12.20
C ILE A 18 -2.92 -1.13 12.91
N GLU A 19 -1.86 -1.42 12.17
CA GLU A 19 -0.60 -1.82 12.78
C GLU A 19 0.10 -0.61 13.45
N PRO A 20 0.40 0.50 12.74
CA PRO A 20 1.00 1.69 13.33
C PRO A 20 -0.03 2.63 13.99
N MET A 21 -1.30 2.59 13.59
CA MET A 21 -2.35 3.41 14.19
C MET A 21 -3.02 2.67 15.35
N TYR A 22 -3.48 3.42 16.36
CA TYR A 22 -4.19 2.88 17.52
C TYR A 22 -3.36 1.92 18.39
N GLN A 23 -2.05 2.12 18.47
CA GLN A 23 -1.14 1.20 19.19
C GLN A 23 -1.45 1.08 20.69
N GLU A 24 -2.12 2.06 21.27
CA GLU A 24 -2.57 2.05 22.67
C GLU A 24 -3.68 1.02 22.93
N LEU A 25 -4.34 0.52 21.88
CA LEU A 25 -5.42 -0.46 21.97
C LEU A 25 -4.94 -1.88 21.62
N PRO A 26 -5.57 -2.90 22.22
CA PRO A 26 -5.44 -4.27 21.70
C PRO A 26 -5.81 -4.35 20.23
N PHE A 27 -5.14 -5.21 19.45
CA PHE A 27 -5.27 -5.23 17.99
C PHE A 27 -6.73 -5.34 17.52
N LEU A 28 -7.53 -6.22 18.11
CA LEU A 28 -8.91 -6.43 17.69
C LEU A 28 -9.83 -5.24 18.02
N ASP A 29 -9.50 -4.41 18.99
CA ASP A 29 -10.26 -3.21 19.35
C ASP A 29 -10.00 -2.06 18.35
N ARG A 30 -8.92 -2.11 17.60
CA ARG A 30 -8.54 -1.10 16.61
C ARG A 30 -9.51 -1.02 15.43
N PHE A 31 -10.22 -2.12 15.12
CA PHE A 31 -11.24 -2.14 14.08
C PHE A 31 -12.40 -1.18 14.40
N GLN A 32 -12.88 -1.22 15.64
CA GLN A 32 -13.96 -0.33 16.08
C GLN A 32 -13.46 1.12 16.19
N ALA A 33 -12.22 1.33 16.61
CA ALA A 33 -11.60 2.67 16.65
C ALA A 33 -11.52 3.28 15.26
N ALA A 34 -11.04 2.53 14.27
CA ALA A 34 -11.00 2.97 12.89
C ALA A 34 -12.40 3.35 12.36
N LYS A 35 -13.41 2.56 12.66
CA LYS A 35 -14.80 2.87 12.27
C LYS A 35 -15.30 4.16 12.89
N ARG A 36 -15.02 4.40 14.16
CA ARG A 36 -15.40 5.66 14.85
C ARG A 36 -14.77 6.87 14.21
N ASP A 37 -13.53 6.73 13.74
CA ASP A 37 -12.77 7.81 13.08
C ASP A 37 -13.14 7.97 11.60
N GLY A 38 -14.14 7.24 11.10
CA GLY A 38 -14.70 7.41 9.77
C GLY A 38 -14.04 6.57 8.67
N PHE A 39 -13.20 5.59 9.02
CA PHE A 39 -12.62 4.70 8.04
C PHE A 39 -13.62 3.64 7.55
N ASP A 40 -13.60 3.37 6.24
CA ASP A 40 -14.43 2.34 5.62
C ASP A 40 -13.77 0.98 5.65
N PHE A 41 -12.44 0.98 5.69
CA PHE A 41 -11.57 -0.20 5.63
C PHE A 41 -10.46 -0.11 6.65
N VAL A 42 -9.89 -1.29 6.94
CA VAL A 42 -8.63 -1.42 7.68
C VAL A 42 -7.65 -2.28 6.90
N GLU A 43 -6.39 -2.10 7.19
CA GLU A 43 -5.29 -2.92 6.70
C GLU A 43 -4.26 -3.12 7.83
N PHE A 44 -3.39 -4.10 7.67
CA PHE A 44 -2.35 -4.41 8.65
C PHE A 44 -1.15 -5.05 7.94
N TRP A 45 -0.04 -5.26 8.65
CA TRP A 45 1.18 -5.73 7.99
C TRP A 45 1.28 -7.23 7.87
N SER A 46 1.10 -7.97 8.98
CA SER A 46 1.30 -9.41 8.98
C SER A 46 0.01 -10.18 9.33
N TRP A 47 -0.25 -11.21 8.56
CA TRP A 47 -1.35 -12.15 8.83
C TRP A 47 -0.90 -13.35 9.65
N THR A 48 0.41 -13.70 9.66
CA THR A 48 0.92 -14.94 10.26
C THR A 48 0.88 -14.95 11.78
N ASN A 49 0.88 -13.79 12.41
CA ASN A 49 0.85 -13.61 13.86
C ASN A 49 -0.54 -13.24 14.39
N LYS A 50 -1.60 -13.50 13.62
CA LYS A 50 -2.97 -13.12 13.97
C LYS A 50 -3.91 -14.31 13.85
N ASP A 51 -4.92 -14.36 14.72
CA ASP A 51 -6.06 -15.24 14.57
C ASP A 51 -7.00 -14.67 13.50
N LEU A 52 -6.98 -15.27 12.32
CA LEU A 52 -7.75 -14.77 11.16
C LEU A 52 -9.27 -14.89 11.36
N ASP A 53 -9.75 -15.85 12.14
CA ASP A 53 -11.17 -15.96 12.45
C ASP A 53 -11.61 -14.79 13.37
N ALA A 54 -10.77 -14.46 14.37
CA ALA A 54 -11.01 -13.30 15.22
C ALA A 54 -10.91 -11.98 14.45
N VAL A 55 -9.95 -11.85 13.52
CA VAL A 55 -9.82 -10.68 12.63
C VAL A 55 -11.08 -10.49 11.78
N LYS A 56 -11.55 -11.56 11.15
CA LYS A 56 -12.78 -11.53 10.35
C LYS A 56 -14.00 -11.12 11.18
N ALA A 57 -14.12 -11.67 12.38
CA ALA A 57 -15.21 -11.34 13.30
C ALA A 57 -15.16 -9.87 13.76
N ALA A 58 -13.97 -9.36 14.09
CA ALA A 58 -13.78 -7.96 14.50
C ALA A 58 -14.13 -6.98 13.37
N ALA A 59 -13.70 -7.24 12.14
CA ALA A 59 -14.05 -6.42 10.98
C ALA A 59 -15.56 -6.40 10.74
N ARG A 60 -16.21 -7.55 10.80
CA ARG A 60 -17.65 -7.69 10.64
C ARG A 60 -18.41 -6.94 11.72
N SER A 61 -18.01 -7.10 12.98
CA SER A 61 -18.65 -6.44 14.14
C SER A 61 -18.50 -4.92 14.06
N ALA A 62 -17.37 -4.41 13.61
CA ALA A 62 -17.13 -2.98 13.43
C ALA A 62 -17.81 -2.40 12.18
N GLY A 63 -18.17 -3.24 11.21
CA GLY A 63 -18.72 -2.79 9.94
C GLY A 63 -17.68 -2.14 9.03
N VAL A 64 -16.45 -2.63 9.06
CA VAL A 64 -15.36 -2.22 8.15
C VAL A 64 -14.94 -3.37 7.24
N GLY A 65 -14.49 -3.05 6.02
CA GLY A 65 -13.83 -4.00 5.15
C GLY A 65 -12.36 -4.18 5.51
N ILE A 66 -11.71 -5.20 4.96
CA ILE A 66 -10.27 -5.37 5.02
C ILE A 66 -9.71 -5.07 3.63
N SER A 67 -8.90 -4.02 3.51
CA SER A 67 -8.28 -3.64 2.24
C SER A 67 -7.13 -4.57 1.88
N GLY A 68 -6.32 -4.99 2.85
CA GLY A 68 -5.22 -5.90 2.61
C GLY A 68 -4.22 -6.04 3.74
N PHE A 69 -3.17 -6.77 3.42
CA PHE A 69 -1.98 -6.95 4.26
C PHE A 69 -0.78 -7.35 3.38
N ASN A 70 0.41 -7.46 3.95
CA ASN A 70 1.59 -7.87 3.18
C ASN A 70 1.50 -9.35 2.78
N GLY A 71 1.67 -9.62 1.51
CA GLY A 71 1.62 -10.95 0.93
C GLY A 71 2.93 -11.71 0.98
N ASP A 72 4.01 -11.00 1.23
CA ASP A 72 5.35 -11.52 1.48
C ASP A 72 5.76 -11.26 2.94
N ALA A 73 6.88 -11.81 3.33
CA ALA A 73 7.44 -11.62 4.66
C ALA A 73 8.93 -11.30 4.52
N GLU A 74 9.77 -12.21 4.99
CA GLU A 74 11.23 -12.09 4.90
C GLU A 74 11.79 -12.58 3.56
N LEU A 75 10.94 -12.87 2.57
CA LEU A 75 11.32 -13.40 1.27
C LEU A 75 11.39 -12.30 0.22
N SER A 76 12.26 -12.49 -0.78
CA SER A 76 12.57 -11.48 -1.80
C SER A 76 12.12 -11.88 -3.20
N LEU A 77 11.60 -10.91 -3.94
CA LEU A 77 11.31 -11.01 -5.37
C LEU A 77 12.58 -11.02 -6.24
N ILE A 78 13.71 -10.53 -5.71
CA ILE A 78 14.95 -10.30 -6.48
C ILE A 78 15.99 -11.39 -6.31
N ASP A 79 15.74 -12.36 -5.44
CA ASP A 79 16.64 -13.49 -5.20
C ASP A 79 16.20 -14.70 -6.02
N PRO A 80 16.98 -15.15 -7.02
CA PRO A 80 16.62 -16.31 -7.83
C PRO A 80 16.52 -17.61 -7.02
N GLU A 81 17.21 -17.70 -5.89
CA GLU A 81 17.17 -18.88 -5.02
C GLU A 81 15.90 -18.93 -4.15
N GLN A 82 15.24 -17.79 -3.95
CA GLN A 82 14.01 -17.70 -3.12
C GLN A 82 12.71 -17.79 -3.93
N LYS A 83 12.76 -17.85 -5.25
CA LYS A 83 11.56 -17.77 -6.10
C LYS A 83 10.46 -18.76 -5.69
N GLU A 84 10.78 -20.02 -5.54
CA GLU A 84 9.78 -21.03 -5.19
C GLU A 84 9.21 -20.82 -3.77
N ALA A 85 10.07 -20.55 -2.81
CA ALA A 85 9.65 -20.25 -1.43
C ALA A 85 8.77 -18.99 -1.37
N TYR A 86 9.11 -17.96 -2.15
CA TYR A 86 8.34 -16.73 -2.27
C TYR A 86 6.93 -17.01 -2.79
N LEU A 87 6.83 -17.75 -3.90
CA LEU A 87 5.54 -18.08 -4.51
C LEU A 87 4.68 -18.97 -3.62
N ASP A 88 5.28 -19.91 -2.91
CA ASP A 88 4.56 -20.76 -1.95
C ASP A 88 4.02 -19.96 -0.77
N PHE A 89 4.80 -19.03 -0.23
CA PHE A 89 4.33 -18.14 0.82
C PHE A 89 3.20 -17.22 0.31
N LEU A 90 3.36 -16.66 -0.88
CA LEU A 90 2.35 -15.80 -1.51
C LEU A 90 1.02 -16.52 -1.72
N ARG A 91 1.03 -17.79 -2.14
CA ARG A 91 -0.20 -18.60 -2.25
C ARG A 91 -0.90 -18.73 -0.89
N ARG A 92 -0.15 -18.96 0.18
CA ARG A 92 -0.72 -19.00 1.54
C ARG A 92 -1.29 -17.66 1.97
N SER A 93 -0.62 -16.56 1.61
CA SER A 93 -1.11 -15.21 1.87
C SER A 93 -2.40 -14.90 1.13
N VAL A 94 -2.53 -15.37 -0.10
CA VAL A 94 -3.76 -15.24 -0.89
C VAL A 94 -4.90 -16.04 -0.26
N GLU A 95 -4.66 -17.27 0.22
CA GLU A 95 -5.69 -18.03 0.95
C GLU A 95 -6.10 -17.35 2.26
N ALA A 96 -5.15 -16.76 2.97
CA ALA A 96 -5.44 -15.93 4.16
C ALA A 96 -6.31 -14.70 3.79
N ALA A 97 -5.98 -14.03 2.68
CA ALA A 97 -6.76 -12.89 2.18
C ALA A 97 -8.20 -13.29 1.85
N LYS A 98 -8.39 -14.41 1.16
CA LYS A 98 -9.72 -14.96 0.85
C LYS A 98 -10.50 -15.28 2.12
N LYS A 99 -9.83 -15.87 3.12
CA LYS A 99 -10.45 -16.22 4.40
C LYS A 99 -11.05 -15.02 5.12
N VAL A 100 -10.35 -13.90 5.16
CA VAL A 100 -10.81 -12.68 5.83
C VAL A 100 -11.58 -11.72 4.92
N GLY A 101 -11.67 -12.00 3.63
CA GLY A 101 -12.30 -11.13 2.65
C GLY A 101 -11.48 -9.89 2.29
N ALA A 102 -10.16 -9.96 2.42
CA ALA A 102 -9.26 -8.88 2.02
C ALA A 102 -9.25 -8.68 0.50
N ARG A 103 -9.18 -7.43 0.05
CA ARG A 103 -9.19 -7.08 -1.38
C ARG A 103 -7.85 -7.33 -2.07
N SER A 104 -6.75 -7.14 -1.32
CA SER A 104 -5.41 -7.17 -1.90
C SER A 104 -4.35 -7.69 -0.94
N VAL A 105 -3.21 -8.00 -1.50
CA VAL A 105 -1.95 -8.20 -0.77
C VAL A 105 -0.88 -7.30 -1.36
N THR A 106 0.01 -6.80 -0.51
CA THR A 106 1.14 -5.96 -0.91
C THR A 106 2.41 -6.80 -0.98
N ILE A 107 3.22 -6.58 -2.01
CA ILE A 107 4.47 -7.30 -2.25
C ILE A 107 5.62 -6.32 -2.47
N HIS A 108 6.84 -6.74 -2.09
CA HIS A 108 8.04 -5.92 -2.06
C HIS A 108 9.20 -6.60 -2.79
N SER A 109 10.21 -5.82 -3.21
CA SER A 109 11.39 -6.37 -3.87
C SER A 109 12.29 -7.16 -2.94
N ASN A 110 12.50 -6.66 -1.73
CA ASN A 110 13.36 -7.27 -0.71
C ASN A 110 12.54 -7.81 0.46
N GLY A 111 13.06 -8.85 1.11
CA GLY A 111 12.52 -9.31 2.39
C GLY A 111 12.68 -8.25 3.47
N LEU A 112 11.63 -7.99 4.20
CA LEU A 112 11.59 -7.03 5.30
C LEU A 112 11.50 -7.78 6.64
N GLY A 113 12.39 -7.45 7.57
CA GLY A 113 12.39 -7.94 8.93
C GLY A 113 11.64 -7.01 9.88
N GLU A 114 11.93 -7.19 11.16
CA GLU A 114 11.35 -6.36 12.22
C GLU A 114 11.62 -4.87 11.98
N GLY A 115 10.59 -4.05 12.18
CA GLY A 115 10.67 -2.60 11.93
C GLY A 115 10.82 -2.20 10.46
N GLY A 116 10.60 -3.12 9.52
CA GLY A 116 10.73 -2.85 8.09
C GLY A 116 12.19 -2.82 7.59
N VAL A 117 13.13 -3.31 8.40
CA VAL A 117 14.54 -3.35 8.00
C VAL A 117 14.74 -4.35 6.86
N VAL A 118 15.44 -3.94 5.80
CA VAL A 118 15.81 -4.82 4.68
C VAL A 118 16.80 -5.87 5.18
N ILE A 119 16.43 -7.15 5.05
CA ILE A 119 17.22 -8.27 5.60
C ILE A 119 18.50 -8.49 4.82
N ASP A 120 18.42 -8.47 3.48
CA ASP A 120 19.57 -8.67 2.58
C ASP A 120 19.52 -7.60 1.48
N HIS A 121 20.60 -6.83 1.34
CA HIS A 121 20.76 -5.84 0.28
C HIS A 121 21.13 -6.47 -1.07
N TYR A 122 21.47 -7.76 -1.07
CA TYR A 122 21.90 -8.50 -2.27
C TYR A 122 23.05 -7.85 -3.04
N ASP A 123 24.04 -7.33 -2.32
CA ASP A 123 25.23 -6.69 -2.94
C ASP A 123 26.00 -7.65 -3.85
N ARG A 124 25.86 -8.96 -3.63
CA ARG A 124 26.45 -10.02 -4.47
C ARG A 124 25.77 -10.20 -5.83
N LEU A 125 24.56 -9.66 -6.02
CA LEU A 125 23.83 -9.75 -7.27
C LEU A 125 23.91 -8.44 -8.04
N SER A 126 24.09 -8.54 -9.37
CA SER A 126 23.98 -7.35 -10.22
C SER A 126 22.56 -6.85 -10.31
N ASP A 127 22.38 -5.56 -10.62
CA ASP A 127 21.05 -4.98 -10.83
C ASP A 127 20.28 -5.67 -11.95
N THR A 128 20.98 -6.14 -13.00
CA THR A 128 20.39 -6.90 -14.08
C THR A 128 19.79 -8.22 -13.59
N VAL A 129 20.52 -8.96 -12.75
CA VAL A 129 20.00 -10.22 -12.16
C VAL A 129 18.78 -9.94 -11.28
N LYS A 130 18.86 -8.93 -10.43
CA LYS A 130 17.74 -8.51 -9.56
C LYS A 130 16.50 -8.17 -10.39
N LEU A 131 16.66 -7.36 -11.43
CA LEU A 131 15.57 -6.92 -12.30
C LEU A 131 14.92 -8.07 -13.06
N CYS A 132 15.73 -8.93 -13.69
CA CYS A 132 15.23 -10.09 -14.42
C CYS A 132 14.53 -11.10 -13.50
N THR A 133 15.08 -11.35 -12.33
CA THR A 133 14.49 -12.24 -11.33
C THR A 133 13.14 -11.70 -10.85
N MET A 134 13.07 -10.41 -10.52
CA MET A 134 11.84 -9.75 -10.11
C MET A 134 10.77 -9.86 -11.20
N PHE A 135 11.11 -9.56 -12.44
CA PHE A 135 10.19 -9.67 -13.56
C PHE A 135 9.64 -11.09 -13.74
N ASP A 136 10.52 -12.10 -13.72
CA ASP A 136 10.11 -13.50 -13.86
C ASP A 136 9.20 -13.97 -12.72
N THR A 137 9.50 -13.59 -11.49
CA THR A 137 8.68 -13.95 -10.33
C THR A 137 7.34 -13.21 -10.35
N LEU A 138 7.33 -11.92 -10.73
CA LEU A 138 6.09 -11.14 -10.85
C LEU A 138 5.12 -11.69 -11.90
N LYS A 139 5.61 -12.30 -12.97
CA LYS A 139 4.73 -13.00 -13.93
C LYS A 139 3.95 -14.14 -13.27
N GLU A 140 4.60 -14.90 -12.42
CA GLU A 140 3.92 -15.98 -11.65
C GLU A 140 2.99 -15.38 -10.57
N CYS A 141 3.40 -14.30 -9.91
CA CYS A 141 2.53 -13.55 -8.99
C CYS A 141 1.23 -13.12 -9.68
N ALA A 142 1.33 -12.58 -10.89
CA ALA A 142 0.17 -12.17 -11.68
C ALA A 142 -0.77 -13.34 -11.98
N ARG A 143 -0.25 -14.51 -12.30
CA ARG A 143 -1.06 -15.73 -12.51
C ARG A 143 -1.80 -16.14 -11.24
N ILE A 144 -1.14 -16.09 -10.09
CA ILE A 144 -1.76 -16.37 -8.80
C ILE A 144 -2.88 -15.34 -8.51
N ALA A 145 -2.61 -14.06 -8.75
CA ALA A 145 -3.58 -13.00 -8.56
C ALA A 145 -4.83 -13.19 -9.44
N GLU A 146 -4.63 -13.47 -10.72
CA GLU A 146 -5.72 -13.70 -11.68
C GLU A 146 -6.56 -14.91 -11.30
N ALA A 147 -5.92 -16.01 -10.92
CA ALA A 147 -6.62 -17.24 -10.53
C ALA A 147 -7.42 -17.09 -9.23
N SER A 148 -6.93 -16.29 -8.29
CA SER A 148 -7.57 -16.09 -6.98
C SER A 148 -8.57 -14.93 -6.95
N GLY A 149 -8.44 -13.97 -7.85
CA GLY A 149 -9.17 -12.71 -7.82
C GLY A 149 -8.66 -11.69 -6.78
N VAL A 150 -7.62 -12.03 -6.01
CA VAL A 150 -6.99 -11.12 -5.04
C VAL A 150 -6.01 -10.21 -5.76
N LEU A 151 -6.19 -8.90 -5.63
CA LEU A 151 -5.29 -7.91 -6.22
C LEU A 151 -3.91 -7.97 -5.53
N MET A 152 -2.84 -7.89 -6.32
CA MET A 152 -1.48 -7.75 -5.81
C MET A 152 -0.95 -6.37 -6.15
N ASN A 153 -0.39 -5.69 -5.14
CA ASN A 153 0.17 -4.36 -5.27
C ASN A 153 1.67 -4.39 -4.98
N LEU A 154 2.47 -4.08 -5.99
CA LEU A 154 3.91 -3.96 -5.89
C LEU A 154 4.29 -2.58 -5.36
N GLU A 155 4.99 -2.53 -4.23
CA GLU A 155 5.30 -1.28 -3.54
C GLU A 155 6.78 -0.91 -3.63
N PRO A 156 7.13 0.21 -4.26
CA PRO A 156 8.44 0.83 -4.10
C PRO A 156 8.56 1.51 -2.74
N LEU A 157 9.74 1.38 -2.11
CA LEU A 157 9.99 1.85 -0.75
C LEU A 157 11.11 2.88 -0.69
N ASN A 158 11.05 3.79 0.30
CA ASN A 158 12.13 4.75 0.50
C ASN A 158 13.37 4.08 1.11
N ILE A 159 14.52 4.51 0.62
CA ILE A 159 15.84 4.03 1.07
C ILE A 159 16.59 5.03 1.92
N THR A 160 16.01 6.19 2.17
CA THR A 160 16.65 7.29 2.90
C THR A 160 16.45 7.15 4.41
N THR A 161 15.33 6.59 4.83
CA THR A 161 14.92 6.54 6.24
C THR A 161 14.51 5.15 6.69
N ASP A 162 13.51 4.53 6.01
CA ASP A 162 12.84 3.35 6.58
C ASP A 162 13.37 2.02 6.05
N HIS A 163 13.76 1.96 4.76
CA HIS A 163 14.08 0.70 4.09
C HIS A 163 15.41 0.78 3.33
N VAL A 164 16.47 1.21 4.02
CA VAL A 164 17.82 1.31 3.43
C VAL A 164 18.22 -0.02 2.80
N GLY A 165 18.66 0.02 1.53
CA GLY A 165 19.05 -1.16 0.77
C GLY A 165 17.95 -1.82 -0.05
N ASN A 166 16.71 -1.32 -0.01
CA ASN A 166 15.63 -1.82 -0.85
C ASN A 166 15.93 -1.58 -2.34
N PHE A 167 15.67 -2.58 -3.19
CA PHE A 167 15.99 -2.50 -4.61
C PHE A 167 14.98 -1.66 -5.40
N LEU A 168 13.69 -1.90 -5.20
CA LEU A 168 12.62 -1.18 -5.89
C LEU A 168 12.35 0.16 -5.21
N GLN A 169 12.76 1.26 -5.87
CA GLN A 169 12.81 2.59 -5.26
C GLN A 169 11.94 3.63 -5.93
N THR A 170 11.47 3.38 -7.17
CA THR A 170 10.80 4.41 -7.96
C THR A 170 9.43 3.95 -8.46
N THR A 171 8.52 4.90 -8.57
CA THR A 171 7.20 4.68 -9.20
C THR A 171 7.37 4.19 -10.64
N ARG A 172 8.30 4.78 -11.37
CA ARG A 172 8.59 4.40 -12.76
C ARG A 172 8.95 2.92 -12.88
N MET A 173 9.90 2.42 -12.10
CA MET A 173 10.32 1.01 -12.19
C MET A 173 9.16 0.07 -11.87
N ALA A 174 8.39 0.35 -10.81
CA ALA A 174 7.22 -0.44 -10.46
C ALA A 174 6.16 -0.45 -11.58
N ALA A 175 5.83 0.72 -12.12
CA ALA A 175 4.83 0.86 -13.18
C ALA A 175 5.28 0.23 -14.51
N GLU A 176 6.55 0.32 -14.87
CA GLU A 176 7.10 -0.35 -16.05
C GLU A 176 6.97 -1.88 -15.93
N MET A 177 7.23 -2.45 -14.73
CA MET A 177 7.03 -3.88 -14.47
C MET A 177 5.57 -4.29 -14.64
N THR A 178 4.65 -3.57 -14.03
CA THR A 178 3.22 -3.90 -14.12
C THR A 178 2.66 -3.71 -15.53
N ARG A 179 3.12 -2.70 -16.28
CA ARG A 179 2.75 -2.49 -17.68
C ARG A 179 3.25 -3.60 -18.60
N LEU A 180 4.49 -4.05 -18.42
CA LEU A 180 5.06 -5.14 -19.21
C LEU A 180 4.33 -6.46 -18.97
N ILE A 181 3.95 -6.74 -17.74
CA ILE A 181 3.18 -7.95 -17.38
C ILE A 181 1.72 -7.84 -17.82
N ALA A 182 1.18 -6.63 -17.80
CA ALA A 182 -0.15 -6.28 -18.30
C ALA A 182 -1.30 -7.09 -17.65
N SER A 183 -1.17 -7.47 -16.39
CA SER A 183 -2.24 -8.13 -15.63
C SER A 183 -3.16 -7.12 -14.97
N PRO A 184 -4.49 -7.30 -15.05
CA PRO A 184 -5.43 -6.44 -14.33
C PRO A 184 -5.37 -6.66 -12.81
N LYS A 185 -4.71 -7.72 -12.34
CA LYS A 185 -4.60 -8.10 -10.93
C LYS A 185 -3.22 -7.86 -10.33
N LEU A 186 -2.25 -7.36 -11.10
CA LEU A 186 -0.95 -6.93 -10.61
C LEU A 186 -0.79 -5.43 -10.88
N LYS A 187 -0.79 -4.64 -9.82
CA LYS A 187 -0.76 -3.18 -9.85
C LYS A 187 0.34 -2.66 -8.94
N VAL A 188 0.44 -1.35 -8.85
CA VAL A 188 1.39 -0.64 -7.98
C VAL A 188 0.66 -0.15 -6.74
N LEU A 189 1.26 -0.32 -5.57
CA LEU A 189 0.94 0.48 -4.41
C LEU A 189 1.79 1.74 -4.47
N TYR A 190 1.14 2.88 -4.62
CA TYR A 190 1.79 4.19 -4.59
C TYR A 190 1.74 4.75 -3.17
N ASP A 191 2.87 4.72 -2.47
CA ASP A 191 3.00 5.34 -1.15
C ASP A 191 3.55 6.75 -1.30
N VAL A 192 2.72 7.75 -1.03
CA VAL A 192 3.05 9.17 -1.18
C VAL A 192 4.24 9.56 -0.29
N TYR A 193 4.30 9.02 0.93
CA TYR A 193 5.40 9.27 1.85
C TYR A 193 6.72 8.70 1.34
N HIS A 194 6.75 7.42 0.93
CA HIS A 194 7.96 6.81 0.38
C HIS A 194 8.45 7.51 -0.88
N MET A 195 7.52 7.86 -1.77
CA MET A 195 7.89 8.46 -3.05
C MET A 195 8.28 9.93 -2.90
N GLN A 196 7.74 10.64 -1.91
CA GLN A 196 8.26 11.97 -1.56
C GLN A 196 9.73 11.91 -1.18
N LEU A 197 10.11 10.95 -0.34
CA LEU A 197 11.49 10.81 0.14
C LEU A 197 12.48 10.38 -0.95
N ASN A 198 12.06 9.48 -1.86
CA ASN A 198 12.95 8.96 -2.90
C ASN A 198 13.02 9.82 -4.16
N GLU A 199 11.90 10.35 -4.64
CA GLU A 199 11.84 10.94 -5.98
C GLU A 199 11.15 12.31 -6.02
N GLY A 200 10.24 12.61 -5.12
CA GLY A 200 9.43 13.84 -5.21
C GLY A 200 8.56 13.88 -6.46
N SER A 201 8.30 15.07 -6.99
CA SER A 201 7.50 15.28 -8.23
C SER A 201 6.22 14.46 -8.24
N LEU A 202 5.51 14.43 -7.10
CA LEU A 202 4.39 13.51 -6.85
C LEU A 202 3.31 13.60 -7.93
N CYS A 203 2.86 14.79 -8.26
CA CYS A 203 1.79 14.96 -9.26
C CYS A 203 2.21 14.54 -10.66
N ASP A 204 3.45 14.79 -11.06
CA ASP A 204 3.94 14.37 -12.38
C ASP A 204 4.02 12.84 -12.46
N ASN A 205 4.48 12.18 -11.39
CA ASN A 205 4.52 10.73 -11.32
C ASN A 205 3.11 10.11 -11.27
N ILE A 206 2.17 10.72 -10.55
CA ILE A 206 0.76 10.29 -10.55
C ILE A 206 0.18 10.38 -11.96
N ARG A 207 0.39 11.49 -12.67
CA ARG A 207 -0.10 11.64 -14.06
C ARG A 207 0.53 10.64 -15.02
N ALA A 208 1.82 10.34 -14.85
CA ALA A 208 2.53 9.43 -15.73
C ALA A 208 2.17 7.95 -15.49
N TYR A 209 1.89 7.57 -14.25
CA TYR A 209 1.81 6.16 -13.84
C TYR A 209 0.53 5.78 -13.10
N GLY A 210 -0.36 6.71 -12.83
CA GLY A 210 -1.58 6.50 -12.05
C GLY A 210 -2.53 5.44 -12.60
N ASP A 211 -2.47 5.16 -13.90
CA ASP A 211 -3.20 4.06 -14.53
C ASP A 211 -2.77 2.67 -14.02
N GLN A 212 -1.60 2.58 -13.39
CA GLN A 212 -1.08 1.34 -12.80
C GLN A 212 -1.37 1.21 -11.30
N PHE A 213 -1.93 2.23 -10.66
CA PHE A 213 -2.15 2.18 -9.21
C PHE A 213 -3.34 1.30 -8.81
N GLY A 214 -3.09 0.36 -7.92
CA GLY A 214 -4.12 -0.49 -7.31
C GLY A 214 -4.45 -0.10 -5.88
N HIS A 215 -3.54 0.58 -5.20
CA HIS A 215 -3.69 1.10 -3.85
C HIS A 215 -2.81 2.33 -3.66
N VAL A 216 -3.21 3.24 -2.77
CA VAL A 216 -2.42 4.43 -2.42
C VAL A 216 -2.27 4.50 -0.91
N HIS A 217 -1.04 4.70 -0.43
CA HIS A 217 -0.77 5.02 0.96
C HIS A 217 -0.46 6.49 1.13
N VAL A 218 -0.88 7.06 2.26
CA VAL A 218 -0.57 8.44 2.65
C VAL A 218 -0.01 8.51 4.07
N ALA A 219 1.03 9.29 4.21
CA ALA A 219 1.57 9.85 5.44
C ALA A 219 2.36 11.09 5.06
N ASP A 220 2.46 12.07 5.95
CA ASP A 220 3.24 13.26 5.68
C ASP A 220 4.74 13.04 5.92
N ALA A 221 5.56 13.84 5.28
CA ALA A 221 7.00 13.82 5.39
C ALA A 221 7.51 15.21 5.77
N PRO A 222 8.54 15.29 6.63
CA PRO A 222 9.16 14.19 7.37
C PRO A 222 8.30 13.67 8.53
N GLY A 223 8.64 12.51 9.06
CA GLY A 223 8.11 11.98 10.32
C GLY A 223 7.06 10.89 10.17
N ARG A 224 6.44 10.72 9.01
CA ARG A 224 5.43 9.69 8.73
C ARG A 224 4.17 9.84 9.60
N HIS A 225 3.79 11.10 9.84
CA HIS A 225 2.60 11.45 10.61
C HIS A 225 1.40 11.76 9.69
N GLU A 226 0.30 12.20 10.28
CA GLU A 226 -0.90 12.54 9.52
C GLU A 226 -0.68 13.70 8.54
N PRO A 227 -1.41 13.74 7.41
CA PRO A 227 -1.38 14.85 6.46
C PRO A 227 -1.58 16.21 7.15
N GLY A 228 -0.78 17.19 6.76
CA GLY A 228 -0.78 18.54 7.33
C GLY A 228 0.29 18.78 8.40
N THR A 229 1.02 17.74 8.83
CA THR A 229 2.12 17.86 9.80
C THR A 229 3.48 18.08 9.14
N GLY A 230 3.61 17.84 7.85
CA GLY A 230 4.86 17.93 7.10
C GLY A 230 4.82 18.86 5.90
N GLU A 231 5.51 18.49 4.84
CA GLU A 231 5.75 19.34 3.66
C GLU A 231 4.94 18.94 2.40
N ILE A 232 4.13 17.86 2.46
CA ILE A 232 3.40 17.36 1.30
C ILE A 232 2.10 18.14 1.12
N ASN A 233 1.84 18.61 -0.10
CA ASN A 233 0.56 19.25 -0.44
C ASN A 233 -0.47 18.18 -0.83
N PHE A 234 -1.19 17.63 0.16
CA PHE A 234 -2.17 16.58 -0.06
C PHE A 234 -3.37 17.01 -0.90
N HIS A 235 -3.78 18.28 -0.86
CA HIS A 235 -4.83 18.76 -1.76
C HIS A 235 -4.45 18.58 -3.23
N LYS A 236 -3.20 18.89 -3.58
CA LYS A 236 -2.69 18.68 -4.94
C LYS A 236 -2.55 17.20 -5.28
N VAL A 237 -2.09 16.40 -4.34
CA VAL A 237 -1.94 14.95 -4.53
C VAL A 237 -3.30 14.30 -4.81
N PHE A 238 -4.32 14.59 -4.00
CA PHE A 238 -5.66 14.04 -4.20
C PHE A 238 -6.30 14.53 -5.49
N ALA A 239 -6.15 15.81 -5.83
CA ALA A 239 -6.62 16.33 -7.12
C ALA A 239 -5.94 15.62 -8.31
N CYS A 240 -4.63 15.35 -8.24
CA CYS A 240 -3.93 14.59 -9.27
C CYS A 240 -4.42 13.13 -9.38
N LEU A 241 -4.74 12.49 -8.26
CA LEU A 241 -5.33 11.14 -8.26
C LEU A 241 -6.72 11.12 -8.89
N GLU A 242 -7.55 12.13 -8.62
CA GLU A 242 -8.85 12.30 -9.26
C GLU A 242 -8.72 12.52 -10.78
N ASP A 243 -7.81 13.40 -11.19
CA ASP A 243 -7.56 13.76 -12.59
C ASP A 243 -7.16 12.54 -13.45
N VAL A 244 -6.38 11.61 -12.88
CA VAL A 244 -6.00 10.36 -13.57
C VAL A 244 -7.06 9.28 -13.49
N GLY A 245 -8.17 9.54 -12.82
CA GLY A 245 -9.28 8.59 -12.68
C GLY A 245 -9.02 7.45 -11.70
N TYR A 246 -8.14 7.65 -10.70
CA TYR A 246 -7.96 6.66 -9.64
C TYR A 246 -9.26 6.42 -8.87
N ARG A 247 -9.63 5.17 -8.65
CA ARG A 247 -10.89 4.76 -8.00
C ARG A 247 -10.67 3.80 -6.83
N GLY A 248 -9.42 3.55 -6.48
CA GLY A 248 -9.05 2.68 -5.36
C GLY A 248 -9.19 3.37 -4.00
N LEU A 249 -8.69 2.68 -2.99
CA LEU A 249 -8.69 3.17 -1.61
C LEU A 249 -7.50 4.10 -1.34
N ILE A 250 -7.67 4.99 -0.38
CA ILE A 250 -6.56 5.72 0.24
C ILE A 250 -6.30 5.08 1.60
N GLY A 251 -5.14 4.44 1.73
CA GLY A 251 -4.68 3.83 2.97
C GLY A 251 -3.84 4.82 3.80
N PHE A 252 -4.24 5.01 5.04
CA PHE A 252 -3.50 5.84 5.99
C PHE A 252 -2.52 4.95 6.75
N GLU A 253 -1.29 4.89 6.29
CA GLU A 253 -0.21 4.12 6.91
C GLU A 253 0.76 5.08 7.58
N LEU A 254 0.45 5.44 8.82
CA LEU A 254 1.12 6.53 9.52
C LEU A 254 1.13 6.33 11.02
N ILE A 255 2.00 7.07 11.70
CA ILE A 255 2.09 7.14 13.14
C ILE A 255 1.45 8.46 13.58
N PRO A 256 0.22 8.46 14.11
CA PRO A 256 -0.47 9.69 14.48
C PRO A 256 0.33 10.49 15.52
N GLU A 257 0.47 11.79 15.30
CA GLU A 257 1.12 12.72 16.23
C GLU A 257 0.08 13.52 17.02
N THR A 258 -0.94 14.03 16.33
CA THR A 258 -1.95 14.92 16.92
C THR A 258 -3.36 14.40 16.81
N THR A 259 -3.73 13.74 15.71
CA THR A 259 -5.09 13.27 15.48
C THR A 259 -5.16 12.06 14.53
N THR A 260 -6.17 11.20 14.73
CA THR A 260 -6.59 10.19 13.77
C THR A 260 -7.86 10.58 13.02
N ASP A 261 -8.43 11.76 13.30
CA ASP A 261 -9.61 12.27 12.64
C ASP A 261 -9.30 12.64 11.20
N ILE A 262 -9.88 11.89 10.26
CA ILE A 262 -9.66 12.05 8.83
C ILE A 262 -10.59 13.08 8.16
N GLU A 263 -11.61 13.57 8.85
CA GLU A 263 -12.48 14.61 8.28
C GLU A 263 -11.68 15.87 7.97
N ILE A 264 -10.62 16.14 8.74
CA ILE A 264 -9.69 17.26 8.53
C ILE A 264 -8.99 17.16 7.16
N PHE A 265 -8.82 15.94 6.60
CA PHE A 265 -8.05 15.71 5.38
C PHE A 265 -8.91 15.63 4.10
N THR A 266 -10.22 15.78 4.21
CA THR A 266 -11.16 15.57 3.10
C THR A 266 -11.90 16.82 2.65
N GLU A 267 -11.85 17.89 3.43
CA GLU A 267 -12.49 19.15 3.06
C GLU A 267 -11.59 20.03 2.20
N PRO A 268 -12.05 20.53 1.03
CA PRO A 268 -11.24 21.33 0.13
C PRO A 268 -10.96 22.77 0.61
N ASP A 269 -11.54 23.20 1.70
CA ASP A 269 -11.62 24.63 2.07
C ASP A 269 -11.10 25.00 3.46
N HIS A 270 -9.86 24.62 3.78
CA HIS A 270 -9.14 25.31 4.87
C HIS A 270 -7.79 25.81 4.35
N ALA A 271 -7.83 26.76 3.40
CA ALA A 271 -6.70 27.57 3.01
C ALA A 271 -6.81 28.93 3.69
#